data_95d397314dfc2e248c5fe9820cd3783f
#
_entry.id   95d397314dfc2e248c5fe9820cd3783f
#
_cell.length_a   1.000
_cell.length_b   1.000
_cell.length_c   1.000
_cell.angle_alpha   90.00
_cell.angle_beta   90.00
_cell.angle_gamma   90.00
#
_symmetry.space_group_name_H-M   'P 1'
#
loop_
_entity.id
_entity.type
_entity.pdbx_description
1 polymer ?
#
loop_
_entity_poly.entity_id
_entity_poly.type
_entity_poly.pdbx_seq_one_letter_code
_entity_poly.pdbx_strand_id
1 'polypeptide(L)'
;VPILKKTIDLYKTYYVYAQLFPKKDKYTLGATCERYLISVIELLLEATYLPKETKRARLMLANSKFEVLKVFIRLLKELNVIDQKKYIILQTMIQDIGRMFGGWMRSLT
;
A
#
# COMPACT_ATOMS: atom_id res chain seq x y z
N VAL A 1 12.27 -10.51 0.47
CA VAL A 1 12.21 -9.13 1.00
C VAL A 1 10.94 -8.98 1.83
N PRO A 2 11.05 -8.77 3.14
CA PRO A 2 9.88 -8.76 4.03
C PRO A 2 8.82 -7.70 3.66
N ILE A 3 9.24 -6.53 3.21
CA ILE A 3 8.31 -5.46 2.86
C ILE A 3 7.47 -5.84 1.64
N LEU A 4 8.04 -6.53 0.67
CA LEU A 4 7.31 -6.98 -0.51
C LEU A 4 6.23 -7.99 -0.11
N LYS A 5 6.59 -8.97 0.74
CA LYS A 5 5.63 -9.96 1.22
C LYS A 5 4.48 -9.29 1.98
N LYS A 6 4.79 -8.34 2.87
CA LYS A 6 3.77 -7.64 3.66
C LYS A 6 2.86 -6.79 2.77
N THR A 7 3.40 -6.19 1.73
CA THR A 7 2.59 -5.39 0.80
C THR A 7 1.67 -6.29 -0.02
N ILE A 8 2.15 -7.47 -0.42
CA ILE A 8 1.31 -8.46 -1.10
C ILE A 8 0.19 -8.93 -0.17
N ASP A 9 0.50 -9.17 1.11
CA ASP A 9 -0.52 -9.55 2.10
C ASP A 9 -1.57 -8.45 2.24
N LEU A 10 -1.14 -7.18 2.25
CA LEU A 10 -2.05 -6.05 2.29
C LEU A 10 -2.98 -6.05 1.07
N TYR A 11 -2.42 -6.30 -0.12
CA TYR A 11 -3.22 -6.37 -1.35
C TYR A 11 -4.27 -7.46 -1.24
N LYS A 12 -3.90 -8.65 -0.75
CA LYS A 12 -4.84 -9.78 -0.62
C LYS A 12 -5.97 -9.44 0.35
N THR A 13 -5.66 -8.81 1.47
CA THR A 13 -6.68 -8.39 2.43
C THR A 13 -7.60 -7.35 1.82
N TYR A 14 -7.04 -6.35 1.16
CA TYR A 14 -7.80 -5.32 0.46
C TYR A 14 -8.70 -5.95 -0.61
N TYR A 15 -8.18 -6.89 -1.38
CA TYR A 15 -8.92 -7.57 -2.44
C TYR A 15 -10.20 -8.21 -1.91
N VAL A 16 -10.10 -8.90 -0.77
CA VAL A 16 -11.27 -9.52 -0.13
C VAL A 16 -12.29 -8.46 0.27
N TYR A 17 -11.85 -7.37 0.89
CA TYR A 17 -12.74 -6.29 1.32
C TYR A 17 -13.40 -5.60 0.13
N ALA A 18 -12.66 -5.41 -0.95
CA ALA A 18 -13.17 -4.72 -2.13
C ALA A 18 -14.31 -5.47 -2.83
N GLN A 19 -14.40 -6.78 -2.63
CA GLN A 19 -15.52 -7.56 -3.16
C GLN A 19 -16.86 -7.06 -2.61
N LEU A 20 -16.85 -6.46 -1.43
CA LEU A 20 -18.06 -6.00 -0.74
C LEU A 20 -18.39 -4.53 -0.99
N PHE A 21 -17.55 -3.83 -1.75
CA PHE A 21 -17.78 -2.41 -2.01
C PHE A 21 -19.01 -2.19 -2.87
N PRO A 22 -19.80 -1.11 -2.60
CA PRO A 22 -20.84 -0.71 -3.54
C PRO A 22 -20.24 -0.47 -4.92
N LYS A 23 -21.01 -0.75 -5.96
CA LYS A 23 -20.54 -0.68 -7.35
C LYS A 23 -19.90 0.67 -7.68
N LYS A 24 -20.53 1.76 -7.24
CA LYS A 24 -20.03 3.11 -7.54
C LYS A 24 -18.63 3.34 -6.92
N ASP A 25 -18.36 2.74 -5.76
CA ASP A 25 -17.08 2.90 -5.08
C ASP A 25 -16.04 1.91 -5.59
N LYS A 26 -16.50 0.74 -5.99
CA LYS A 26 -15.63 -0.34 -6.48
C LYS A 26 -14.85 0.10 -7.72
N TYR A 27 -15.49 0.82 -8.62
CA TYR A 27 -14.89 1.24 -9.89
C TYR A 27 -14.30 2.64 -9.86
N THR A 28 -14.40 3.34 -8.73
CA THR A 28 -13.82 4.67 -8.56
C THR A 28 -12.71 4.63 -7.52
N LEU A 29 -12.98 5.05 -6.29
CA LEU A 29 -11.98 5.09 -5.23
C LEU A 29 -11.39 3.71 -4.95
N GLY A 30 -12.21 2.67 -4.97
CA GLY A 30 -11.73 1.30 -4.77
C GLY A 30 -10.72 0.88 -5.82
N ALA A 31 -10.99 1.19 -7.09
CA ALA A 31 -10.07 0.90 -8.19
C ALA A 31 -8.79 1.72 -8.08
N THR A 32 -8.88 2.96 -7.61
CA THR A 32 -7.73 3.82 -7.42
C THR A 32 -6.79 3.24 -6.35
N CYS A 33 -7.34 2.80 -5.21
CA CYS A 33 -6.56 2.14 -4.18
C CYS A 33 -5.85 0.91 -4.71
N GLU A 34 -6.55 0.11 -5.52
CA GLU A 34 -5.96 -1.08 -6.13
C GLU A 34 -4.77 -0.73 -7.01
N ARG A 35 -4.92 0.30 -7.85
CA ARG A 35 -3.82 0.73 -8.72
C ARG A 35 -2.60 1.17 -7.92
N TYR A 36 -2.80 1.91 -6.82
CA TYR A 36 -1.70 2.33 -5.97
C TYR A 36 -1.03 1.15 -5.28
N LEU A 37 -1.80 0.16 -4.82
CA LEU A 37 -1.23 -1.04 -4.22
C LEU A 37 -0.38 -1.81 -5.23
N ILE A 38 -0.88 -2.00 -6.43
CA ILE A 38 -0.16 -2.69 -7.49
C ILE A 38 1.12 -1.92 -7.83
N SER A 39 1.04 -0.59 -7.95
CA SER A 39 2.18 0.24 -8.25
C SER A 39 3.27 0.14 -7.18
N VAL A 40 2.88 0.14 -5.89
CA VAL A 40 3.84 -0.03 -4.80
C VAL A 40 4.52 -1.39 -4.90
N ILE A 41 3.75 -2.46 -5.15
CA ILE A 41 4.31 -3.80 -5.31
C ILE A 41 5.32 -3.83 -6.47
N GLU A 42 4.97 -3.26 -7.62
CA GLU A 42 5.85 -3.20 -8.78
C GLU A 42 7.17 -2.48 -8.45
N LEU A 43 7.07 -1.34 -7.79
CA LEU A 43 8.25 -0.54 -7.44
C LEU A 43 9.15 -1.26 -6.43
N LEU A 44 8.57 -1.95 -5.46
CA LEU A 44 9.32 -2.73 -4.48
C LEU A 44 10.03 -3.89 -5.15
N LEU A 45 9.35 -4.57 -6.06
CA LEU A 45 9.93 -5.69 -6.81
C LEU A 45 11.09 -5.20 -7.67
N GLU A 46 10.91 -4.10 -8.40
CA GLU A 46 11.97 -3.50 -9.21
C GLU A 46 13.18 -3.12 -8.34
N ALA A 47 12.93 -2.49 -7.20
CA ALA A 47 13.98 -2.05 -6.30
C ALA A 47 14.85 -3.21 -5.81
N THR A 48 14.27 -4.40 -5.68
CA THR A 48 15.01 -5.59 -5.21
C THR A 48 16.21 -5.90 -6.11
N TYR A 49 16.12 -5.61 -7.40
CA TYR A 49 17.13 -5.97 -8.37
C TYR A 49 18.03 -4.80 -8.79
N LEU A 50 17.85 -3.62 -8.21
CA LEU A 50 18.62 -2.44 -8.61
C LEU A 50 19.85 -2.22 -7.73
N PRO A 51 20.90 -1.57 -8.28
CA PRO A 51 22.03 -1.12 -7.47
C PRO A 51 21.58 -0.10 -6.41
N LYS A 52 22.40 0.07 -5.38
CA LYS A 52 22.07 0.89 -4.21
C LYS A 52 21.57 2.29 -4.56
N GLU A 53 22.24 2.98 -5.49
CA GLU A 53 21.90 4.37 -5.83
C GLU A 53 20.51 4.48 -6.45
N THR A 54 20.21 3.63 -7.44
CA THR A 54 18.92 3.61 -8.11
C THR A 54 17.83 2.98 -7.26
N LYS A 55 18.22 2.03 -6.40
CA LYS A 55 17.29 1.41 -5.46
C LYS A 55 16.66 2.45 -4.54
N ARG A 56 17.47 3.37 -4.00
CA ARG A 56 16.96 4.40 -3.09
C ARG A 56 15.90 5.26 -3.77
N ALA A 57 16.16 5.71 -4.99
CA ALA A 57 15.19 6.53 -5.74
C ALA A 57 13.87 5.77 -5.97
N ARG A 58 13.97 4.48 -6.29
CA ARG A 58 12.79 3.65 -6.54
C ARG A 58 11.99 3.45 -5.26
N LEU A 59 12.67 3.26 -4.12
CA LEU A 59 12.01 3.12 -2.83
C LEU A 59 11.33 4.43 -2.39
N MET A 60 11.94 5.57 -2.68
CA MET A 60 11.33 6.85 -2.37
C MET A 60 10.03 7.03 -3.15
N LEU A 61 10.01 6.63 -4.42
CA LEU A 61 8.81 6.70 -5.24
C LEU A 61 7.73 5.75 -4.70
N ALA A 62 8.12 4.53 -4.35
CA ALA A 62 7.19 3.56 -3.76
C ALA A 62 6.59 4.10 -2.47
N ASN A 63 7.40 4.69 -1.60
CA ASN A 63 6.93 5.26 -0.34
C ASN A 63 5.98 6.43 -0.58
N SER A 64 6.25 7.26 -1.58
CA SER A 64 5.37 8.38 -1.93
C SER A 64 3.98 7.87 -2.34
N LYS A 65 3.94 6.84 -3.18
CA LYS A 65 2.66 6.25 -3.59
C LYS A 65 1.95 5.59 -2.41
N PHE A 66 2.72 4.99 -1.52
CA PHE A 66 2.17 4.37 -0.30
C PHE A 66 1.53 5.42 0.60
N GLU A 67 2.14 6.60 0.74
CA GLU A 67 1.57 7.70 1.53
C GLU A 67 0.24 8.18 0.94
N VAL A 68 0.15 8.27 -0.39
CA VAL A 68 -1.11 8.63 -1.05
C VAL A 68 -2.17 7.57 -0.80
N LEU A 69 -1.79 6.30 -0.90
CA LEU A 69 -2.70 5.17 -0.63
C LEU A 69 -3.31 5.27 0.77
N LYS A 70 -2.51 5.65 1.77
CA LYS A 70 -3.00 5.78 3.14
C LYS A 70 -4.16 6.76 3.25
N VAL A 71 -4.06 7.87 2.53
CA VAL A 71 -5.13 8.88 2.50
C VAL A 71 -6.39 8.30 1.88
N PHE A 72 -6.26 7.59 0.76
CA PHE A 72 -7.41 7.02 0.07
C PHE A 72 -8.10 5.93 0.90
N ILE A 73 -7.33 5.12 1.64
CA ILE A 73 -7.92 4.11 2.52
C ILE A 73 -8.68 4.78 3.66
N ARG A 74 -8.16 5.90 4.20
CA ARG A 74 -8.90 6.68 5.20
C ARG A 74 -10.21 7.21 4.62
N LEU A 75 -10.19 7.66 3.36
CA LEU A 75 -11.41 8.12 2.68
C LEU A 75 -12.45 6.99 2.57
N LEU A 76 -12.01 5.77 2.28
CA LEU A 76 -12.94 4.63 2.25
C LEU A 76 -13.66 4.47 3.60
N LYS A 77 -12.95 4.66 4.69
CA LYS A 77 -13.54 4.58 6.03
C LYS A 77 -14.46 5.77 6.29
N GLU A 78 -14.03 6.97 5.95
CA GLU A 78 -14.82 8.19 6.18
C GLU A 78 -16.11 8.21 5.36
N LEU A 79 -16.09 7.60 4.19
CA LEU A 79 -17.26 7.47 3.32
C LEU A 79 -18.10 6.22 3.63
N ASN A 80 -17.74 5.50 4.68
CA ASN A 80 -18.44 4.29 5.11
C ASN A 80 -18.44 3.17 4.06
N VAL A 81 -17.43 3.14 3.19
CA VAL A 81 -17.26 2.05 2.22
C VAL A 81 -16.71 0.82 2.94
N ILE A 82 -15.83 1.04 3.92
CA ILE A 82 -15.39 -0.01 4.85
C ILE A 82 -15.78 0.39 6.27
N ASP A 83 -16.03 -0.62 7.12
CA ASP A 83 -16.37 -0.36 8.51
C ASP A 83 -15.10 -0.14 9.35
N GLN A 84 -15.29 0.23 10.60
CA GLN A 84 -14.20 0.52 11.53
C GLN A 84 -13.29 -0.70 11.74
N LYS A 85 -13.85 -1.88 11.85
CA LYS A 85 -13.09 -3.11 12.08
C LYS A 85 -12.14 -3.41 10.92
N LYS A 86 -12.64 -3.32 9.69
CA LYS A 86 -11.82 -3.54 8.50
C LYS A 86 -10.75 -2.45 8.37
N TYR A 87 -11.11 -1.21 8.67
CA TYR A 87 -10.16 -0.11 8.63
C TYR A 87 -8.99 -0.33 9.59
N ILE A 88 -9.28 -0.77 10.82
CA ILE A 88 -8.23 -1.04 11.81
C ILE A 88 -7.29 -2.13 11.33
N ILE A 89 -7.82 -3.18 10.71
CA ILE A 89 -7.00 -4.27 10.17
C ILE A 89 -6.05 -3.73 9.09
N LEU A 90 -6.59 -2.97 8.12
CA LEU A 90 -5.77 -2.39 7.06
C LEU A 90 -4.74 -1.41 7.63
N GLN A 91 -5.15 -0.58 8.59
CA GLN A 91 -4.27 0.43 9.18
C GLN A 91 -3.10 -0.22 9.93
N THR A 92 -3.35 -1.32 10.63
CA THR A 92 -2.29 -2.07 11.32
C THR A 92 -1.25 -2.59 10.33
N MET A 93 -1.72 -3.16 9.22
CA MET A 93 -0.82 -3.65 8.16
C MET A 93 -0.05 -2.49 7.53
N ILE A 94 -0.71 -1.38 7.29
CA ILE A 94 -0.10 -0.17 6.70
C ILE A 94 0.99 0.37 7.62
N GLN A 95 0.76 0.41 8.93
CA GLN A 95 1.76 0.89 9.88
C GLN A 95 3.01 0.01 9.88
N ASP A 96 2.84 -1.31 9.80
CA ASP A 96 3.97 -2.24 9.72
C ASP A 96 4.79 -1.98 8.46
N ILE A 97 4.13 -1.83 7.33
CA ILE A 97 4.81 -1.56 6.05
C ILE A 97 5.53 -0.21 6.11
N GLY A 98 4.90 0.80 6.70
CA GLY A 98 5.53 2.12 6.86
C GLY A 98 6.82 2.05 7.64
N ARG A 99 6.86 1.27 8.72
CA ARG A 99 8.09 1.06 9.49
C ARG A 99 9.16 0.39 8.66
N MET A 100 8.77 -0.57 7.81
CA MET A 100 9.71 -1.27 6.93
C MET A 100 10.28 -0.35 5.87
N PHE A 101 9.48 0.56 5.30
CA PHE A 101 9.98 1.57 4.38
C PHE A 101 11.07 2.42 5.05
N GLY A 102 10.79 2.91 6.25
CA GLY A 102 11.75 3.72 6.99
C GLY A 102 13.05 2.97 7.26
N GLY A 103 12.94 1.71 7.70
CA GLY A 103 14.12 0.88 7.98
C GLY A 103 14.96 0.62 6.75
N TRP A 104 14.31 0.27 5.63
CA TRP A 104 15.05 -0.03 4.39
C TRP A 104 15.73 1.23 3.85
N MET A 105 15.02 2.37 3.81
CA MET A 105 15.62 3.61 3.32
C MET A 105 16.80 4.07 4.18
N ARG A 106 16.72 3.93 5.52
CA ARG A 106 17.83 4.25 6.39
C ARG A 106 19.05 3.37 6.13
N SER A 107 18.84 2.11 5.76
CA SER A 107 19.93 1.18 5.48
C SER A 107 20.71 1.54 4.22
N LEU A 108 20.15 2.43 3.39
CA LEU A 108 20.76 2.85 2.12
C LEU A 108 21.48 4.20 2.19
N THR A 109 21.47 4.83 3.38
CA THR A 109 22.15 6.13 3.56
C THR A 109 23.59 6.00 4.10
#